data_07e0192ffebfac80783082d103388971
#
_entry.id   07e0192ffebfac80783082d103388971
#
_cell.length_a   1.000
_cell.length_b   1.000
_cell.length_c   1.000
_cell.angle_alpha   90.00
_cell.angle_beta   90.00
_cell.angle_gamma   90.00
#
_symmetry.space_group_name_H-M   'P 1'
#
loop_
_entity.id
_entity.type
_entity.pdbx_description
1 polymer ?
#
loop_
_entity_poly.entity_id
_entity_poly.type
_entity_poly.pdbx_seq_one_letter_code
_entity_poly.pdbx_strand_id
1 'polypeptide(L)'
;MDAGFEIEKEDPYRCGVIIGSGIGSLQQIEKQYTTILEKGPGRVAPLMVPMMISNMAAGNVSIQLGLKGKCTNVVTACATGTNCIGDALRAIQYGDA
;
A
#
# COMPACT_ATOMS: atom_id res chain seq x y z
N MET A 1 5.88 13.06 13.56
CA MET A 1 4.73 12.95 12.63
C MET A 1 3.71 14.03 12.96
N ASP A 2 3.05 14.53 11.93
CA ASP A 2 2.06 15.61 12.05
C ASP A 2 0.90 15.27 13.00
N ALA A 3 0.48 14.01 12.97
CA ALA A 3 -0.59 13.50 13.86
C ALA A 3 -0.16 13.22 15.29
N GLY A 4 1.11 13.40 15.65
CA GLY A 4 1.62 13.04 16.97
C GLY A 4 1.63 11.55 17.29
N PHE A 5 1.44 10.70 16.27
CA PHE A 5 1.45 9.25 16.44
C PHE A 5 2.88 8.73 16.63
N GLU A 6 3.07 7.94 17.68
CA GLU A 6 4.36 7.31 18.02
C GLU A 6 4.12 5.81 18.20
N ILE A 7 4.59 5.01 17.22
CA ILE A 7 4.34 3.56 17.23
C ILE A 7 4.93 2.84 18.44
N GLU A 8 6.01 3.36 18.99
CA GLU A 8 6.67 2.80 20.19
C GLU A 8 5.78 2.82 21.43
N LYS A 9 4.77 3.68 21.44
CA LYS A 9 3.79 3.82 22.52
C LYS A 9 2.52 3.00 22.32
N GLU A 10 2.40 2.33 21.17
CA GLU A 10 1.20 1.61 20.76
C GLU A 10 1.48 0.12 20.57
N ASP A 11 0.44 -0.70 20.60
CA ASP A 11 0.54 -2.10 20.20
C ASP A 11 0.60 -2.19 18.67
N PRO A 12 1.73 -2.60 18.07
CA PRO A 12 1.87 -2.64 16.62
C PRO A 12 0.88 -3.61 15.94
N TYR A 13 0.43 -4.64 16.64
CA TYR A 13 -0.57 -5.59 16.13
C TYR A 13 -1.98 -4.99 16.04
N ARG A 14 -2.20 -3.88 16.72
CA ARG A 14 -3.46 -3.12 16.69
C ARG A 14 -3.40 -1.94 15.74
N CYS A 15 -2.26 -1.66 15.16
CA CYS A 15 -2.05 -0.56 14.23
C CYS A 15 -1.95 -1.10 12.81
N GLY A 16 -2.83 -0.62 11.94
CA GLY A 16 -2.89 -1.03 10.55
C GLY A 16 -2.85 0.15 9.59
N VAL A 17 -2.92 -0.16 8.31
CA VAL A 17 -2.93 0.83 7.24
C VAL A 17 -3.86 0.40 6.11
N ILE A 18 -4.66 1.33 5.64
CA ILE A 18 -5.52 1.15 4.48
C ILE A 18 -5.23 2.31 3.52
N ILE A 19 -4.69 1.99 2.36
CA ILE A 19 -4.40 2.98 1.31
C ILE A 19 -5.02 2.48 0.01
N GLY A 20 -5.79 3.35 -0.66
CA GLY A 20 -6.41 3.02 -1.92
C GLY A 20 -5.53 3.41 -3.10
N SER A 21 -5.41 2.50 -4.06
CA SER A 21 -4.78 2.75 -5.36
C SER A 21 -5.36 1.79 -6.38
N GLY A 22 -5.86 2.33 -7.50
CA GLY A 22 -6.52 1.52 -8.53
C GLY A 22 -5.56 0.71 -9.39
N ILE A 23 -4.38 1.25 -9.68
CA ILE A 23 -3.47 0.72 -10.71
C ILE A 23 -2.08 0.41 -10.13
N GLY A 24 -1.68 1.07 -9.07
CA GLY A 24 -0.32 1.04 -8.59
C GLY A 24 0.57 2.00 -9.37
N SER A 25 1.77 1.58 -9.78
CA SER A 25 2.69 2.42 -10.53
C SER A 25 2.66 2.14 -12.03
N LEU A 26 1.90 2.94 -12.75
CA LEU A 26 1.86 2.89 -14.21
C LEU A 26 3.22 3.22 -14.84
N GLN A 27 3.97 4.13 -14.21
CA GLN A 27 5.32 4.48 -14.65
C GLN A 27 6.26 3.27 -14.62
N GLN A 28 6.18 2.43 -13.59
CA GLN A 28 7.01 1.21 -13.52
C GLN A 28 6.62 0.20 -14.59
N ILE A 29 5.34 0.05 -14.87
CA ILE A 29 4.85 -0.83 -15.95
C ILE A 29 5.42 -0.35 -17.29
N GLU A 30 5.29 0.93 -17.59
CA GLU A 30 5.80 1.54 -18.82
C GLU A 30 7.32 1.36 -18.95
N LYS A 31 8.06 1.67 -17.90
CA LYS A 31 9.52 1.55 -17.87
C LYS A 31 9.97 0.12 -18.11
N GLN A 32 9.37 -0.86 -17.44
CA GLN A 32 9.77 -2.26 -17.60
C GLN A 32 9.31 -2.84 -18.94
N TYR A 33 8.17 -2.41 -19.45
CA TYR A 33 7.72 -2.78 -20.80
C TYR A 33 8.70 -2.28 -21.87
N THR A 34 9.15 -1.04 -21.77
CA THR A 34 10.19 -0.48 -22.65
C THR A 34 11.49 -1.29 -22.55
N THR A 35 11.89 -1.68 -21.34
CA THR A 35 13.07 -2.49 -21.10
C THR A 35 12.96 -3.86 -21.80
N ILE A 36 11.79 -4.50 -21.74
CA ILE A 36 11.54 -5.78 -22.42
C ILE A 36 11.71 -5.64 -23.93
N LEU A 37 11.16 -4.57 -24.51
CA LEU A 37 11.25 -4.32 -25.95
C LEU A 37 12.68 -4.04 -26.43
N GLU A 38 13.46 -3.31 -25.64
CA GLU A 38 14.78 -2.85 -26.03
C GLU A 38 15.92 -3.82 -25.63
N LYS A 39 15.78 -4.46 -24.46
CA LYS A 39 16.87 -5.24 -23.84
C LYS A 39 16.48 -6.69 -23.51
N GLY A 40 15.23 -7.07 -23.75
CA GLY A 40 14.70 -8.39 -23.46
C GLY A 40 14.26 -8.61 -22.00
N PRO A 41 13.56 -9.72 -21.72
CA PRO A 41 12.97 -9.97 -20.40
C PRO A 41 13.99 -10.16 -19.28
N GLY A 42 15.22 -10.58 -19.59
CA GLY A 42 16.29 -10.76 -18.61
C GLY A 42 16.78 -9.46 -17.94
N ARG A 43 16.42 -8.30 -18.49
CA ARG A 43 16.81 -6.98 -17.97
C ARG A 43 15.71 -6.31 -17.17
N VAL A 44 14.54 -6.95 -17.01
CA VAL A 44 13.46 -6.44 -16.17
C VAL A 44 13.96 -6.33 -14.72
N ALA A 45 13.59 -5.24 -14.05
CA ALA A 45 13.99 -5.01 -12.66
C ALA A 45 13.50 -6.15 -11.75
N PRO A 46 14.36 -6.73 -10.90
CA PRO A 46 13.95 -7.81 -9.99
C PRO A 46 12.84 -7.42 -9.03
N LEU A 47 12.75 -6.13 -8.68
CA LEU A 47 11.74 -5.58 -7.78
C LEU A 47 10.56 -4.96 -8.52
N MET A 48 10.34 -5.29 -9.80
CA MET A 48 9.25 -4.74 -10.60
C MET A 48 7.89 -4.93 -9.93
N VAL A 49 7.58 -6.15 -9.49
CA VAL A 49 6.27 -6.46 -8.89
C VAL A 49 6.05 -5.65 -7.60
N PRO A 50 6.96 -5.66 -6.61
CA PRO A 50 6.80 -4.83 -5.41
C PRO A 50 6.71 -3.32 -5.69
N MET A 51 7.31 -2.83 -6.78
CA MET A 51 7.23 -1.41 -7.14
C MET A 51 5.97 -1.05 -7.93
N MET A 52 5.28 -2.05 -8.49
CA MET A 52 4.18 -1.85 -9.42
C MET A 52 2.81 -2.04 -8.79
N ILE A 53 2.63 -3.08 -7.96
CA ILE A 53 1.32 -3.51 -7.48
C ILE A 53 0.67 -2.48 -6.56
N SER A 54 -0.65 -2.37 -6.63
CA SER A 54 -1.42 -1.31 -5.98
C SER A 54 -1.41 -1.37 -4.44
N ASN A 55 -1.18 -2.55 -3.85
CA ASN A 55 -1.16 -2.71 -2.40
C ASN A 55 0.18 -2.35 -1.75
N MET A 56 1.21 -2.05 -2.53
CA MET A 56 2.54 -1.77 -1.98
C MET A 56 2.68 -0.38 -1.39
N ALA A 57 1.80 0.56 -1.72
CA ALA A 57 1.74 1.82 -0.99
C ALA A 57 1.44 1.56 0.50
N ALA A 58 0.41 0.78 0.79
CA ALA A 58 0.09 0.35 2.15
C ALA A 58 1.20 -0.53 2.75
N GLY A 59 1.75 -1.46 1.96
CA GLY A 59 2.84 -2.34 2.39
C GLY A 59 4.09 -1.58 2.81
N ASN A 60 4.53 -0.59 2.04
CA ASN A 60 5.68 0.22 2.37
C ASN A 60 5.47 1.07 3.63
N VAL A 61 4.30 1.66 3.80
CA VAL A 61 3.96 2.41 5.02
C VAL A 61 3.97 1.47 6.22
N SER A 62 3.37 0.29 6.10
CA SER A 62 3.38 -0.73 7.15
C SER A 62 4.80 -1.12 7.57
N ILE A 63 5.68 -1.37 6.60
CA ILE A 63 7.08 -1.72 6.87
C ILE A 63 7.82 -0.57 7.56
N GLN A 64 7.69 0.65 7.04
CA GLN A 64 8.42 1.82 7.56
C GLN A 64 8.00 2.22 8.96
N LEU A 65 6.73 2.08 9.28
CA LEU A 65 6.19 2.43 10.59
C LEU A 65 6.11 1.25 11.56
N GLY A 66 6.47 0.04 11.12
CA GLY A 66 6.39 -1.16 11.95
C GLY A 66 4.97 -1.58 12.31
N LEU A 67 3.99 -1.27 11.46
CA LEU A 67 2.58 -1.63 11.68
C LEU A 67 2.38 -3.11 11.38
N LYS A 68 1.80 -3.85 12.30
CA LYS A 68 1.60 -5.30 12.19
C LYS A 68 0.13 -5.72 12.17
N GLY A 69 -0.77 -4.75 12.16
CA GLY A 69 -2.19 -4.98 12.01
C GLY A 69 -2.61 -5.09 10.55
N LYS A 70 -3.87 -4.79 10.28
CA LYS A 70 -4.44 -4.88 8.94
C LYS A 70 -3.68 -3.99 7.94
N CYS A 71 -3.28 -4.56 6.82
CA CYS A 71 -2.60 -3.86 5.73
C CYS A 71 -3.31 -4.20 4.43
N THR A 72 -4.10 -3.29 3.91
CA THR A 72 -4.94 -3.54 2.73
C THR A 72 -4.96 -2.38 1.75
N ASN A 73 -5.25 -2.71 0.51
CA ASN A 73 -5.57 -1.78 -0.55
C ASN A 73 -7.06 -1.90 -0.89
N VAL A 74 -7.70 -0.76 -1.12
CA VAL A 74 -9.09 -0.68 -1.56
C VAL A 74 -9.13 -0.04 -2.94
N VAL A 75 -9.96 -0.55 -3.83
CA VAL A 75 -10.14 0.01 -5.18
C VAL A 75 -11.63 0.13 -5.47
N THR A 76 -12.13 1.35 -5.43
CA THR A 76 -13.51 1.70 -5.80
C THR A 76 -13.56 2.97 -6.66
N ALA A 77 -12.62 3.09 -7.60
CA ALA A 77 -12.50 4.22 -8.51
C ALA A 77 -12.55 5.57 -7.76
N CYS A 78 -13.45 6.47 -8.12
CA CYS A 78 -13.56 7.80 -7.50
C CYS A 78 -13.97 7.74 -6.02
N ALA A 79 -14.59 6.65 -5.56
CA ALA A 79 -15.00 6.45 -4.18
C ALA A 79 -13.92 5.82 -3.28
N THR A 80 -12.73 5.53 -3.82
CA THR A 80 -11.67 4.80 -3.11
C THR A 80 -11.29 5.46 -1.78
N GLY A 81 -11.09 6.77 -1.77
CA GLY A 81 -10.71 7.49 -0.54
C GLY A 81 -11.77 7.38 0.55
N THR A 82 -13.02 7.60 0.20
CA THR A 82 -14.16 7.46 1.13
C THR A 82 -14.28 6.02 1.63
N ASN A 83 -14.08 5.04 0.76
CA ASN A 83 -14.14 3.62 1.11
C ASN A 83 -13.02 3.25 2.10
N CYS A 84 -11.81 3.75 1.91
CA CYS A 84 -10.70 3.52 2.85
C CYS A 84 -11.04 4.04 4.25
N ILE A 85 -11.62 5.23 4.34
CA ILE A 85 -12.02 5.83 5.63
C ILE A 85 -13.13 5.01 6.28
N GLY A 86 -14.12 4.58 5.51
CA GLY A 86 -15.21 3.74 6.00
C GLY A 86 -14.74 2.38 6.53
N ASP A 87 -13.84 1.72 5.79
CA ASP A 87 -13.26 0.44 6.20
C ASP A 87 -12.39 0.60 7.46
N ALA A 88 -11.63 1.69 7.57
CA ALA A 88 -10.85 1.98 8.77
C ALA A 88 -11.75 2.20 9.98
N LEU A 89 -12.84 2.96 9.83
CA LEU A 89 -13.82 3.16 10.88
C LEU A 89 -14.41 1.82 11.37
N ARG A 90 -14.81 0.97 10.45
CA ARG A 90 -15.37 -0.35 10.79
C ARG A 90 -14.34 -1.25 11.47
N ALA A 91 -13.10 -1.25 11.01
CA ALA A 91 -12.03 -2.00 11.66
C ALA A 91 -11.87 -1.60 13.14
N ILE A 92 -11.95 -0.31 13.44
CA ILE A 92 -11.90 0.19 14.82
C ILE A 92 -13.16 -0.21 15.60
N GLN A 93 -14.34 -0.03 15.02
CA GLN A 93 -15.61 -0.35 15.67
C GLN A 93 -15.75 -1.84 16.02
N TYR A 94 -15.23 -2.72 15.15
CA TYR A 94 -15.30 -4.18 15.37
C TYR A 94 -14.14 -4.74 16.18
N GLY A 95 -13.18 -3.91 16.56
CA GLY A 95 -12.06 -4.34 17.38
C GLY A 95 -10.91 -4.97 16.60
N ASP A 96 -10.88 -4.84 15.27
CA ASP A 96 -9.79 -5.34 14.44
C ASP A 96 -8.54 -4.44 14.51
N ALA A 97 -8.75 -3.23 14.99
CA ALA A 97 -7.69 -2.24 15.15
C ALA A 97 -7.96 -1.37 16.39
#